data_e3964f3882e06f5eeda6e3bd45324ec0
#
_entry.id   e3964f3882e06f5eeda6e3bd45324ec0
#
_cell.length_a   1.000
_cell.length_b   1.000
_cell.length_c   1.000
_cell.angle_alpha   90.00
_cell.angle_beta   90.00
_cell.angle_gamma   90.00
#
_symmetry.space_group_name_H-M   'P 1'
#
loop_
_entity.id
_entity.type
_entity.pdbx_description
1 polymer ?
#
loop_
_entity_poly.entity_id
_entity_poly.type
_entity_poly.pdbx_seq_one_letter_code
_entity_poly.pdbx_strand_id
1 'polypeptide(L)'
;MYIFLAFLIGGLFGFTLDRVRASNPNYIITMLKLENLYLMKAILFAIGFASTLMFAGQMLGLVAVGHMSVKASYFGVVLGGVILGVGWAISGYCPGTGIAAAASGRVDAMIFILGGLLGALVYMLVFEQLMDSTAMNSLFGGKVTLGTIPGSKYEGIFTIRGDILGIVLGFVFMFVAYKLPEKILKRR
;
A
#
# COMPACT_ATOMS: atom_id res chain seq x y z
N MET A 1 -5.68 12.68 -24.34
CA MET A 1 -4.38 12.85 -23.63
C MET A 1 -4.33 12.07 -22.31
N TYR A 2 -5.31 12.23 -21.40
CA TYR A 2 -5.31 11.52 -20.11
C TYR A 2 -5.33 10.00 -20.20
N ILE A 3 -6.11 9.43 -21.11
CA ILE A 3 -6.21 7.97 -21.31
C ILE A 3 -4.86 7.39 -21.76
N PHE A 4 -4.18 8.05 -22.70
CA PHE A 4 -2.85 7.62 -23.15
C PHE A 4 -1.82 7.66 -22.01
N LEU A 5 -1.85 8.73 -21.21
CA LEU A 5 -0.97 8.85 -20.03
C LEU A 5 -1.25 7.76 -18.99
N ALA A 6 -2.54 7.43 -18.76
CA ALA A 6 -2.93 6.35 -17.87
C ALA A 6 -2.40 4.99 -18.34
N PHE A 7 -2.50 4.69 -19.64
CA PHE A 7 -1.93 3.46 -20.22
C PHE A 7 -0.41 3.41 -20.08
N LEU A 8 0.27 4.53 -20.34
CA LEU A 8 1.72 4.60 -20.24
C LEU A 8 2.19 4.40 -18.80
N ILE A 9 1.60 5.10 -17.83
CA ILE A 9 1.95 4.98 -16.40
C ILE A 9 1.60 3.59 -15.89
N GLY A 10 0.40 3.08 -16.21
CA GLY A 10 -0.03 1.73 -15.81
C GLY A 10 0.85 0.63 -16.41
N GLY A 11 1.23 0.78 -17.68
CA GLY A 11 2.13 -0.15 -18.36
C GLY A 11 3.54 -0.15 -17.74
N LEU A 12 4.11 1.02 -17.46
CA LEU A 12 5.39 1.14 -16.77
C LEU A 12 5.33 0.54 -15.35
N PHE A 13 4.24 0.76 -14.64
CA PHE A 13 4.04 0.19 -13.31
C PHE A 13 3.96 -1.34 -13.35
N GLY A 14 3.14 -1.89 -14.26
CA GLY A 14 3.03 -3.34 -14.46
C GLY A 14 4.36 -3.98 -14.88
N PHE A 15 5.07 -3.35 -15.81
CA PHE A 15 6.42 -3.78 -16.23
C PHE A 15 7.40 -3.79 -15.06
N THR A 16 7.38 -2.76 -14.21
CA THR A 16 8.25 -2.67 -13.04
C THR A 16 7.94 -3.79 -12.03
N LEU A 17 6.65 -4.05 -11.76
CA LEU A 17 6.22 -5.14 -10.88
C LEU A 17 6.69 -6.51 -11.39
N ASP A 18 6.57 -6.74 -12.69
CA ASP A 18 7.02 -8.00 -13.29
C ASP A 18 8.55 -8.13 -13.25
N ARG A 19 9.28 -7.03 -13.52
CA ARG A 19 10.74 -7.01 -13.48
C ARG A 19 11.31 -7.30 -12.08
N VAL A 20 10.64 -6.83 -11.03
CA VAL A 20 10.98 -7.14 -9.63
C VAL A 20 10.49 -8.53 -9.20
N ARG A 21 9.83 -9.27 -10.09
CA ARG A 21 9.22 -10.59 -9.84
C ARG A 21 8.12 -10.58 -8.76
N ALA A 22 7.50 -9.41 -8.53
CA ALA A 22 6.40 -9.26 -7.59
C ALA A 22 5.11 -9.93 -8.08
N SER A 23 4.99 -10.22 -9.38
CA SER A 23 3.91 -11.01 -9.99
C SER A 23 4.01 -12.53 -9.72
N ASN A 24 5.09 -13.00 -9.09
CA ASN A 24 5.24 -14.42 -8.75
C ASN A 24 4.94 -14.66 -7.26
N PRO A 25 3.88 -15.42 -6.91
CA PRO A 25 3.44 -15.62 -5.52
C PRO A 25 4.49 -16.29 -4.64
N ASN A 26 5.37 -17.10 -5.22
CA ASN A 26 6.44 -17.76 -4.46
C ASN A 26 7.40 -16.75 -3.83
N TYR A 27 7.67 -15.61 -4.48
CA TYR A 27 8.52 -14.56 -3.91
C TYR A 27 7.83 -13.86 -2.73
N ILE A 28 6.52 -13.66 -2.81
CA ILE A 28 5.74 -13.09 -1.71
C ILE A 28 5.67 -14.07 -0.53
N ILE A 29 5.40 -15.35 -0.81
CA ILE A 29 5.32 -16.39 0.22
C ILE A 29 6.67 -16.59 0.92
N THR A 30 7.78 -16.63 0.18
CA THR A 30 9.12 -16.76 0.78
C THR A 30 9.53 -15.51 1.54
N MET A 31 9.06 -14.33 1.12
CA MET A 31 9.22 -13.07 1.87
C MET A 31 8.47 -13.13 3.21
N LEU A 32 7.20 -13.56 3.20
CA LEU A 32 6.40 -13.70 4.42
C LEU A 32 6.95 -14.77 5.38
N LYS A 33 7.59 -15.81 4.84
CA LYS A 33 8.32 -16.81 5.63
C LYS A 33 9.70 -16.34 6.10
N LEU A 34 10.11 -15.12 5.78
CA LEU A 34 11.42 -14.54 6.09
C LEU A 34 12.62 -15.32 5.52
N GLU A 35 12.38 -16.16 4.50
CA GLU A 35 13.42 -16.93 3.82
C GLU A 35 14.18 -16.09 2.79
N ASN A 36 13.47 -15.22 2.06
CA ASN A 36 14.05 -14.32 1.06
C ASN A 36 13.38 -12.94 1.16
N LEU A 37 14.15 -11.98 1.64
CA LEU A 37 13.67 -10.61 1.90
C LEU A 37 13.92 -9.64 0.75
N TYR A 38 14.38 -10.12 -0.41
CA TYR A 38 14.65 -9.27 -1.57
C TYR A 38 13.44 -8.39 -1.94
N LEU A 39 12.25 -9.00 -2.02
CA LEU A 39 11.02 -8.28 -2.36
C LEU A 39 10.63 -7.28 -1.26
N MET A 40 10.81 -7.62 0.02
CA MET A 40 10.58 -6.71 1.14
C MET A 40 11.48 -5.48 1.08
N LYS A 41 12.78 -5.69 0.77
CA LYS A 41 13.73 -4.58 0.56
C LYS A 41 13.28 -3.65 -0.56
N ALA A 42 12.86 -4.24 -1.70
CA ALA A 42 12.40 -3.47 -2.85
C ALA A 42 11.14 -2.66 -2.51
N ILE A 43 10.18 -3.25 -1.80
CA ILE A 43 8.94 -2.57 -1.38
C ILE A 43 9.24 -1.43 -0.40
N LEU A 44 10.03 -1.69 0.65
CA LEU A 44 10.39 -0.67 1.64
C LEU A 44 11.17 0.49 1.00
N PHE A 45 12.11 0.17 0.10
CA PHE A 45 12.84 1.20 -0.63
C PHE A 45 11.92 2.03 -1.53
N ALA A 46 11.01 1.37 -2.27
CA ALA A 46 10.06 2.06 -3.14
C ALA A 46 9.11 2.98 -2.35
N ILE A 47 8.58 2.51 -1.21
CA ILE A 47 7.73 3.32 -0.32
C ILE A 47 8.51 4.52 0.21
N GLY A 48 9.73 4.31 0.71
CA GLY A 48 10.58 5.38 1.25
C GLY A 48 10.93 6.42 0.18
N PHE A 49 11.29 5.98 -1.01
CA PHE A 49 11.64 6.85 -2.13
C PHE A 49 10.43 7.64 -2.63
N ALA A 50 9.27 6.99 -2.80
CA ALA A 50 8.03 7.63 -3.22
C ALA A 50 7.55 8.67 -2.18
N SER A 51 7.62 8.34 -0.88
CA SER A 51 7.30 9.27 0.20
C SER A 51 8.20 10.51 0.16
N THR A 52 9.50 10.31 0.05
CA THR A 52 10.47 11.41 -0.03
C THR A 52 10.21 12.32 -1.23
N LEU A 53 10.00 11.75 -2.41
CA LEU A 53 9.70 12.52 -3.63
C LEU A 53 8.39 13.29 -3.51
N MET A 54 7.35 12.66 -2.96
CA MET A 54 6.04 13.28 -2.81
C MET A 54 6.08 14.49 -1.88
N PHE A 55 6.65 14.34 -0.68
CA PHE A 55 6.72 15.42 0.29
C PHE A 55 7.73 16.49 -0.11
N ALA A 56 8.84 16.13 -0.75
CA ALA A 56 9.75 17.10 -1.35
C ALA A 56 9.06 17.90 -2.47
N GLY A 57 8.28 17.22 -3.33
CA GLY A 57 7.49 17.88 -4.37
C GLY A 57 6.43 18.86 -3.82
N GLN A 58 5.83 18.51 -2.66
CA GLN A 58 4.92 19.42 -1.96
C GLN A 58 5.65 20.66 -1.40
N MET A 59 6.82 20.49 -0.80
CA MET A 59 7.62 21.62 -0.29
C MET A 59 8.06 22.57 -1.42
N LEU A 60 8.32 22.02 -2.61
CA LEU A 60 8.67 22.79 -3.80
C LEU A 60 7.44 23.38 -4.52
N GLY A 61 6.22 23.12 -4.04
CA GLY A 61 4.99 23.60 -4.66
C GLY A 61 4.60 22.89 -5.97
N LEU A 62 5.29 21.81 -6.32
CA LEU A 62 5.02 21.02 -7.53
C LEU A 62 3.77 20.15 -7.40
N VAL A 63 3.45 19.74 -6.17
CA VAL A 63 2.30 18.90 -5.85
C VAL A 63 1.35 19.68 -4.94
N ALA A 64 0.13 19.91 -5.42
CA ALA A 64 -0.88 20.60 -4.63
C ALA A 64 -1.39 19.72 -3.49
N VAL A 65 -1.38 20.22 -2.27
CA VAL A 65 -1.87 19.54 -1.06
C VAL A 65 -3.34 19.12 -1.19
N GLY A 66 -4.15 19.85 -1.96
CA GLY A 66 -5.55 19.56 -2.21
C GLY A 66 -5.82 18.21 -2.94
N HIS A 67 -4.84 17.64 -3.61
CA HIS A 67 -4.93 16.33 -4.26
C HIS A 67 -4.74 15.15 -3.28
N MET A 68 -4.29 15.42 -2.05
CA MET A 68 -4.16 14.38 -1.04
C MET A 68 -5.51 14.04 -0.42
N SER A 69 -5.91 12.78 -0.54
CA SER A 69 -7.14 12.29 0.08
C SER A 69 -6.80 11.47 1.32
N VAL A 70 -7.01 12.05 2.50
CA VAL A 70 -6.90 11.34 3.77
C VAL A 70 -8.21 10.60 4.02
N LYS A 71 -8.13 9.31 4.28
CA LYS A 71 -9.29 8.48 4.63
C LYS A 71 -9.56 8.53 6.13
N ALA A 72 -10.82 8.39 6.51
CA ALA A 72 -11.21 8.34 7.91
C ALA A 72 -10.61 7.10 8.60
N SER A 73 -10.11 7.31 9.81
CA SER A 73 -9.61 6.26 10.67
C SER A 73 -10.75 5.74 11.55
N TYR A 74 -11.12 4.49 11.39
CA TYR A 74 -12.14 3.81 12.19
C TYR A 74 -11.69 2.36 12.47
N PHE A 75 -12.29 1.72 13.46
CA PHE A 75 -11.89 0.38 13.90
C PHE A 75 -11.97 -0.67 12.77
N GLY A 76 -12.94 -0.53 11.86
CA GLY A 76 -13.08 -1.40 10.69
C GLY A 76 -11.86 -1.40 9.76
N VAL A 77 -11.03 -0.33 9.74
CA VAL A 77 -9.78 -0.29 8.97
C VAL A 77 -8.77 -1.31 9.52
N VAL A 78 -8.68 -1.43 10.84
CA VAL A 78 -7.80 -2.40 11.49
C VAL A 78 -8.28 -3.82 11.18
N LEU A 79 -9.58 -4.08 11.33
CA LEU A 79 -10.16 -5.39 11.02
C LEU A 79 -9.97 -5.75 9.54
N GLY A 80 -10.26 -4.82 8.64
CA GLY A 80 -10.05 -4.98 7.19
C GLY A 80 -8.60 -5.23 6.84
N GLY A 81 -7.66 -4.55 7.51
CA GLY A 81 -6.23 -4.77 7.35
C GLY A 81 -5.78 -6.17 7.77
N VAL A 82 -6.33 -6.70 8.88
CA VAL A 82 -6.06 -8.08 9.32
C VAL A 82 -6.59 -9.10 8.31
N ILE A 83 -7.83 -8.94 7.85
CA ILE A 83 -8.44 -9.83 6.84
C ILE A 83 -7.63 -9.79 5.54
N LEU A 84 -7.25 -8.59 5.08
CA LEU A 84 -6.40 -8.42 3.90
C LEU A 84 -5.04 -9.10 4.07
N GLY A 85 -4.42 -8.97 5.24
CA GLY A 85 -3.14 -9.60 5.55
C GLY A 85 -3.20 -11.12 5.52
N VAL A 86 -4.26 -11.71 6.07
CA VAL A 86 -4.52 -13.16 5.98
C VAL A 86 -4.74 -13.59 4.53
N GLY A 87 -5.56 -12.86 3.77
CA GLY A 87 -5.78 -13.11 2.35
C GLY A 87 -4.48 -13.07 1.55
N TRP A 88 -3.63 -12.09 1.83
CA TRP A 88 -2.31 -11.96 1.19
C TRP A 88 -1.38 -13.12 1.54
N ALA A 89 -1.36 -13.57 2.80
CA ALA A 89 -0.54 -14.69 3.23
C ALA A 89 -0.95 -16.02 2.57
N ILE A 90 -2.25 -16.22 2.33
CA ILE A 90 -2.79 -17.43 1.70
C ILE A 90 -2.58 -17.41 0.18
N SER A 91 -2.92 -16.30 -0.47
CA SER A 91 -2.88 -16.21 -1.94
C SER A 91 -1.48 -15.96 -2.51
N GLY A 92 -0.61 -15.28 -1.74
CA GLY A 92 0.68 -14.81 -2.24
C GLY A 92 0.56 -13.64 -3.24
N TYR A 93 -0.61 -12.98 -3.32
CA TYR A 93 -0.85 -11.83 -4.19
C TYR A 93 -1.38 -10.63 -3.39
N CYS A 94 -0.83 -9.46 -3.65
CA CYS A 94 -1.51 -8.23 -3.30
C CYS A 94 -2.45 -7.80 -4.46
N PRO A 95 -3.39 -6.90 -4.25
CA PRO A 95 -4.32 -6.47 -5.31
C PRO A 95 -3.63 -6.00 -6.60
N GLY A 96 -2.50 -5.29 -6.50
CA GLY A 96 -1.75 -4.83 -7.67
C GLY A 96 -0.98 -5.94 -8.38
N THR A 97 -0.27 -6.78 -7.62
CA THR A 97 0.52 -7.88 -8.19
C THR A 97 -0.35 -8.99 -8.77
N GLY A 98 -1.55 -9.21 -8.21
CA GLY A 98 -2.52 -10.16 -8.75
C GLY A 98 -2.98 -9.76 -10.16
N ILE A 99 -3.25 -8.47 -10.40
CA ILE A 99 -3.63 -7.98 -11.73
C ILE A 99 -2.47 -8.15 -12.71
N ALA A 100 -1.24 -7.79 -12.34
CA ALA A 100 -0.07 -7.97 -13.17
C ALA A 100 0.19 -9.45 -13.51
N ALA A 101 0.02 -10.34 -12.55
CA ALA A 101 0.15 -11.79 -12.72
C ALA A 101 -0.94 -12.37 -13.64
N ALA A 102 -2.18 -11.92 -13.50
CA ALA A 102 -3.28 -12.33 -14.37
C ALA A 102 -3.06 -11.86 -15.82
N ALA A 103 -2.54 -10.65 -16.02
CA ALA A 103 -2.16 -10.15 -17.33
C ALA A 103 -1.03 -10.98 -17.98
N SER A 104 -0.19 -11.62 -17.16
CA SER A 104 0.83 -12.59 -17.62
C SER A 104 0.26 -14.00 -17.90
N GLY A 105 -1.07 -14.19 -17.85
CA GLY A 105 -1.74 -15.45 -18.15
C GLY A 105 -1.81 -16.45 -16.99
N ARG A 106 -1.54 -16.06 -15.76
CA ARG A 106 -1.60 -16.96 -14.61
C ARG A 106 -3.04 -17.21 -14.14
N VAL A 107 -3.48 -18.45 -14.17
CA VAL A 107 -4.84 -18.84 -13.80
C VAL A 107 -5.11 -18.66 -12.29
N ASP A 108 -4.12 -18.94 -11.44
CA ASP A 108 -4.20 -18.71 -9.99
C ASP A 108 -4.46 -17.23 -9.65
N ALA A 109 -3.83 -16.32 -10.39
CA ALA A 109 -4.06 -14.89 -10.24
C ALA A 109 -5.45 -14.45 -10.75
N MET A 110 -5.96 -15.08 -11.80
CA MET A 110 -7.33 -14.82 -12.30
C MET A 110 -8.37 -15.22 -11.25
N ILE A 111 -8.20 -16.39 -10.61
CA ILE A 111 -9.07 -16.83 -9.51
C ILE A 111 -8.98 -15.88 -8.32
N PHE A 112 -7.77 -15.39 -7.99
CA PHE A 112 -7.59 -14.37 -6.96
C PHE A 112 -8.37 -13.08 -7.24
N ILE A 113 -8.37 -12.59 -8.48
CA ILE A 113 -9.14 -11.41 -8.89
C ILE A 113 -10.65 -11.67 -8.75
N LEU A 114 -11.13 -12.82 -9.19
CA LEU A 114 -12.54 -13.20 -9.03
C LEU A 114 -12.95 -13.22 -7.56
N GLY A 115 -12.09 -13.79 -6.69
CA GLY A 115 -12.30 -13.76 -5.24
C GLY A 115 -12.36 -12.34 -4.68
N GLY A 116 -11.50 -11.45 -5.16
CA GLY A 116 -11.50 -10.03 -4.79
C GLY A 116 -12.79 -9.31 -5.21
N LEU A 117 -13.29 -9.57 -6.42
CA LEU A 117 -14.57 -9.00 -6.91
C LEU A 117 -15.75 -9.52 -6.10
N LEU A 118 -15.79 -10.81 -5.79
CA LEU A 118 -16.82 -11.39 -4.92
C LEU A 118 -16.75 -10.81 -3.51
N GLY A 119 -15.55 -10.64 -2.94
CA GLY A 119 -15.36 -10.00 -1.64
C GLY A 119 -15.86 -8.55 -1.63
N ALA A 120 -15.59 -7.78 -2.69
CA ALA A 120 -16.12 -6.43 -2.86
C ALA A 120 -17.65 -6.42 -2.95
N LEU A 121 -18.25 -7.35 -3.68
CA LEU A 121 -19.70 -7.51 -3.78
C LEU A 121 -20.31 -7.79 -2.40
N VAL A 122 -19.77 -8.76 -1.66
CA VAL A 122 -20.24 -9.10 -0.30
C VAL A 122 -20.12 -7.88 0.62
N TYR A 123 -18.99 -7.15 0.56
CA TYR A 123 -18.82 -5.93 1.34
C TYR A 123 -19.89 -4.89 1.02
N MET A 124 -20.23 -4.69 -0.25
CA MET A 124 -21.28 -3.73 -0.65
C MET A 124 -22.66 -4.14 -0.11
N LEU A 125 -22.98 -5.43 -0.11
CA LEU A 125 -24.26 -5.94 0.40
C LEU A 125 -24.40 -5.80 1.92
N VAL A 126 -23.29 -5.92 2.66
CA VAL A 126 -23.26 -5.87 4.13
C VAL A 126 -22.94 -4.46 4.65
N PHE A 127 -22.62 -3.53 3.76
CA PHE A 127 -22.12 -2.20 4.13
C PHE A 127 -23.08 -1.41 5.00
N GLU A 128 -24.38 -1.44 4.70
CA GLU A 128 -25.41 -0.75 5.47
C GLU A 128 -25.45 -1.23 6.93
N GLN A 129 -25.40 -2.54 7.13
CA GLN A 129 -25.35 -3.14 8.48
C GLN A 129 -24.05 -2.83 9.22
N LEU A 130 -22.91 -2.72 8.47
CA LEU A 130 -21.64 -2.33 9.07
C LEU A 130 -21.64 -0.86 9.50
N MET A 131 -22.35 0.02 8.80
CA MET A 131 -22.43 1.45 9.13
C MET A 131 -23.02 1.69 10.53
N ASP A 132 -24.01 0.88 10.93
CA ASP A 132 -24.63 0.95 12.24
C ASP A 132 -23.83 0.23 13.35
N SER A 133 -22.75 -0.44 12.98
CA SER A 133 -21.93 -1.21 13.92
C SER A 133 -20.83 -0.36 14.56
N THR A 134 -20.33 -0.82 15.71
CA THR A 134 -19.17 -0.24 16.41
C THR A 134 -17.90 -0.21 15.53
N ALA A 135 -17.86 -1.03 14.47
CA ALA A 135 -16.73 -1.08 13.53
C ALA A 135 -16.50 0.25 12.78
N MET A 136 -17.56 1.07 12.63
CA MET A 136 -17.49 2.38 11.95
C MET A 136 -17.26 3.55 12.90
N ASN A 137 -17.10 3.30 14.20
CA ASN A 137 -16.75 4.36 15.14
C ASN A 137 -15.39 4.97 14.76
N SER A 138 -15.38 6.30 14.59
CA SER A 138 -14.17 7.03 14.24
C SER A 138 -13.14 6.96 15.35
N LEU A 139 -11.92 6.61 15.00
CA LEU A 139 -10.75 6.69 15.88
C LEU A 139 -10.10 8.07 15.69
N PHE A 140 -9.65 8.66 16.77
CA PHE A 140 -8.92 9.96 16.75
C PHE A 140 -9.66 11.12 16.05
N GLY A 141 -10.98 11.15 16.11
CA GLY A 141 -11.76 12.23 15.46
C GLY A 141 -11.98 12.09 13.95
N GLY A 142 -11.60 10.97 13.35
CA GLY A 142 -11.89 10.63 11.96
C GLY A 142 -10.71 10.83 11.01
N LYS A 143 -10.68 11.92 10.24
CA LYS A 143 -9.62 12.17 9.25
C LYS A 143 -8.45 12.91 9.88
N VAL A 144 -7.45 12.19 10.33
CA VAL A 144 -6.23 12.74 10.94
C VAL A 144 -4.97 12.33 10.19
N THR A 145 -3.96 13.18 10.24
CA THR A 145 -2.61 12.93 9.74
C THR A 145 -1.63 12.84 10.91
N LEU A 146 -0.49 12.18 10.71
CA LEU A 146 0.53 12.11 11.77
C LEU A 146 1.11 13.47 12.13
N GLY A 147 1.31 14.35 11.14
CA GLY A 147 1.80 15.70 11.34
C GLY A 147 0.93 16.71 10.60
N THR A 148 0.98 17.96 11.01
CA THR A 148 0.24 19.05 10.34
C THR A 148 0.87 19.37 8.99
N ILE A 149 0.09 19.28 7.91
CA ILE A 149 0.54 19.65 6.56
C ILE A 149 0.03 21.06 6.28
N PRO A 150 0.92 22.04 6.01
CA PRO A 150 0.50 23.40 5.68
C PRO A 150 -0.46 23.41 4.49
N GLY A 151 -1.63 24.07 4.66
CA GLY A 151 -2.68 24.10 3.62
C GLY A 151 -3.57 22.86 3.56
N SER A 152 -3.40 21.89 4.44
CA SER A 152 -4.29 20.75 4.58
C SER A 152 -5.52 21.10 5.42
N LYS A 153 -6.68 20.49 5.07
CA LYS A 153 -7.93 20.57 5.86
C LYS A 153 -7.95 19.61 7.05
N TYR A 154 -6.91 18.80 7.23
CA TYR A 154 -6.85 17.72 8.21
C TYR A 154 -5.94 18.09 9.38
N GLU A 155 -6.41 17.80 10.58
CA GLU A 155 -5.64 18.00 11.81
C GLU A 155 -4.54 16.96 11.93
N GLY A 156 -3.38 17.36 12.44
CA GLY A 156 -2.27 16.45 12.75
C GLY A 156 -2.34 15.98 14.20
N ILE A 157 -2.04 14.70 14.44
CA ILE A 157 -1.90 14.15 15.81
C ILE A 157 -0.72 14.82 16.53
N PHE A 158 0.35 15.09 15.80
CA PHE A 158 1.52 15.80 16.31
C PHE A 158 1.58 17.20 15.71
N THR A 159 2.03 18.17 16.48
CA THR A 159 2.24 19.58 16.04
C THR A 159 3.43 19.74 15.09
N ILE A 160 4.12 18.65 14.77
CA ILE A 160 5.27 18.64 13.86
C ILE A 160 4.78 18.77 12.41
N ARG A 161 5.53 19.47 11.57
CA ARG A 161 5.25 19.58 10.14
C ARG A 161 5.25 18.21 9.46
N GLY A 162 4.11 17.84 8.85
CA GLY A 162 3.90 16.55 8.22
C GLY A 162 4.80 16.27 7.03
N ASP A 163 5.17 17.30 6.29
CA ASP A 163 6.11 17.25 5.15
C ASP A 163 7.48 16.74 5.60
N ILE A 164 8.02 17.34 6.68
CA ILE A 164 9.32 16.93 7.25
C ILE A 164 9.22 15.51 7.81
N LEU A 165 8.14 15.21 8.53
CA LEU A 165 7.92 13.86 9.07
C LEU A 165 7.87 12.80 7.96
N GLY A 166 7.18 13.10 6.84
CA GLY A 166 7.09 12.21 5.69
C GLY A 166 8.43 11.95 5.00
N ILE A 167 9.28 13.00 4.89
CA ILE A 167 10.64 12.88 4.34
C ILE A 167 11.51 12.03 5.29
N VAL A 168 11.49 12.33 6.60
CA VAL A 168 12.27 11.57 7.60
C VAL A 168 11.88 10.11 7.61
N LEU A 169 10.58 9.80 7.63
CA LEU A 169 10.10 8.42 7.54
C LEU A 169 10.52 7.76 6.22
N GLY A 170 10.50 8.49 5.11
CA GLY A 170 10.98 8.01 3.82
C GLY A 170 12.45 7.58 3.89
N PHE A 171 13.31 8.41 4.47
CA PHE A 171 14.72 8.08 4.68
C PHE A 171 14.91 6.89 5.63
N VAL A 172 14.13 6.82 6.71
CA VAL A 172 14.16 5.67 7.63
C VAL A 172 13.82 4.38 6.91
N PHE A 173 12.77 4.36 6.07
CA PHE A 173 12.42 3.17 5.29
C PHE A 173 13.50 2.78 4.28
N MET A 174 14.11 3.74 3.59
CA MET A 174 15.23 3.46 2.69
C MET A 174 16.44 2.91 3.47
N PHE A 175 16.75 3.47 4.63
CA PHE A 175 17.85 3.00 5.47
C PHE A 175 17.59 1.59 6.02
N VAL A 176 16.36 1.30 6.48
CA VAL A 176 15.97 -0.04 6.90
C VAL A 176 16.07 -1.02 5.74
N ALA A 177 15.59 -0.65 4.55
CA ALA A 177 15.70 -1.47 3.35
C ALA A 177 17.17 -1.80 3.01
N TYR A 178 18.06 -0.83 3.17
CA TYR A 178 19.51 -1.04 2.93
C TYR A 178 20.14 -2.00 3.95
N LYS A 179 19.81 -1.83 5.24
CA LYS A 179 20.35 -2.65 6.34
C LYS A 179 19.76 -4.05 6.42
N LEU A 180 18.60 -4.28 5.86
CA LEU A 180 17.93 -5.57 5.93
C LEU A 180 18.76 -6.64 5.22
N PRO A 181 19.06 -7.81 5.83
CA PRO A 181 19.76 -8.89 5.15
C PRO A 181 18.84 -9.52 4.09
N GLU A 182 19.41 -10.08 3.03
CA GLU A 182 18.62 -10.75 1.98
C GLU A 182 17.98 -12.07 2.45
N LYS A 183 18.58 -12.70 3.45
CA LYS A 183 18.13 -13.98 4.03
C LYS A 183 18.30 -13.94 5.54
N ILE A 184 17.23 -14.18 6.29
CA ILE A 184 17.26 -14.30 7.75
C ILE A 184 17.26 -15.78 8.15
N LEU A 185 16.37 -16.59 7.55
CA LEU A 185 16.24 -18.02 7.83
C LEU A 185 16.95 -18.80 6.72
N LYS A 186 18.09 -19.38 7.05
CA LYS A 186 18.77 -20.36 6.19
C LYS A 186 18.06 -21.69 6.42
N ARG A 187 17.30 -22.16 5.44
CA ARG A 187 16.71 -23.50 5.46
C ARG A 187 17.87 -24.51 5.58
N ARG A 188 17.93 -25.24 6.71
CA ARG A 188 18.75 -26.46 6.83
C ARG A 188 18.12 -27.58 6.02
#